data_6612b21fcd305172b0c477ac43fe04a4
#
_entry.id   6612b21fcd305172b0c477ac43fe04a4
#
_cell.length_a   1.000
_cell.length_b   1.000
_cell.length_c   1.000
_cell.angle_alpha   90.00
_cell.angle_beta   90.00
_cell.angle_gamma   90.00
#
_symmetry.space_group_name_H-M   'P 1'
#
loop_
_entity.id
_entity.type
_entity.pdbx_description
1 polymer ?
#
loop_
_entity_poly.entity_id
_entity_poly.type
_entity_poly.pdbx_seq_one_letter_code
_entity_poly.pdbx_strand_id
1 'polypeptide(L)'
;MKEIYPVPEQFKTTARTVESEYFKRYQQSIEQPNEFWAEQAQKLDWIKPFSQVKNTSFDPNHFKIEWFADGELNVSANCLDRHLKEHPHKPAIIWEGDHPSRHKIISFKELHDEVCRFANVLKKHGISKGDRVVLYMPMIAEAAISMLACARIGAVHCVVFGGFSPD
;
A
#
# COMPACT_ATOMS: atom_id res chain seq x y z
N MET A 1 14.09 33.86 -5.92
CA MET A 1 12.63 33.60 -5.88
C MET A 1 12.42 32.18 -6.36
N LYS A 2 11.60 31.36 -5.65
CA LYS A 2 11.21 30.06 -6.21
C LYS A 2 10.25 30.33 -7.38
N GLU A 3 10.56 29.80 -8.54
CA GLU A 3 9.73 29.90 -9.73
C GLU A 3 8.45 29.08 -9.50
N ILE A 4 7.29 29.73 -9.56
CA ILE A 4 5.98 29.09 -9.37
C ILE A 4 5.34 28.91 -10.74
N TYR A 5 5.11 27.66 -11.13
CA TYR A 5 4.45 27.32 -12.38
C TYR A 5 2.94 27.18 -12.15
N PRO A 6 2.08 27.95 -12.84
CA PRO A 6 0.64 27.82 -12.70
C PRO A 6 0.16 26.46 -13.24
N VAL A 7 -0.83 25.87 -12.58
CA VAL A 7 -1.47 24.63 -13.06
C VAL A 7 -2.22 24.92 -14.36
N PRO A 8 -1.97 24.19 -15.47
CA PRO A 8 -2.72 24.37 -16.72
C PRO A 8 -4.23 24.13 -16.51
N GLU A 9 -5.06 24.92 -17.22
CA GLU A 9 -6.51 24.91 -17.00
C GLU A 9 -7.16 23.54 -17.23
N GLN A 10 -6.68 22.79 -18.21
CA GLN A 10 -7.14 21.42 -18.48
C GLN A 10 -6.97 20.47 -17.29
N PHE A 11 -5.95 20.67 -16.44
CA PHE A 11 -5.75 19.85 -15.24
C PHE A 11 -6.62 20.34 -14.08
N LYS A 12 -6.89 21.64 -13.99
CA LYS A 12 -7.81 22.17 -12.97
C LYS A 12 -9.23 21.65 -13.16
N THR A 13 -9.71 21.63 -14.40
CA THR A 13 -11.10 21.21 -14.72
C THR A 13 -11.32 19.72 -14.55
N THR A 14 -10.28 18.90 -14.68
CA THR A 14 -10.36 17.42 -14.53
C THR A 14 -9.88 16.91 -13.17
N ALA A 15 -9.37 17.81 -12.31
CA ALA A 15 -8.86 17.43 -11.00
C ALA A 15 -9.97 16.87 -10.10
N ARG A 16 -9.71 15.72 -9.46
CA ARG A 16 -10.61 15.13 -8.46
C ARG A 16 -10.63 15.91 -7.15
N THR A 17 -9.54 16.62 -6.85
CA THR A 17 -9.40 17.47 -5.69
C THR A 17 -8.93 18.83 -6.17
N VAL A 18 -9.76 19.83 -6.03
CA VAL A 18 -9.41 21.23 -6.36
C VAL A 18 -8.68 21.89 -5.19
N GLU A 19 -8.00 23.00 -5.46
CA GLU A 19 -7.16 23.69 -4.47
C GLU A 19 -7.91 24.03 -3.18
N SER A 20 -9.13 24.56 -3.29
CA SER A 20 -9.95 24.88 -2.11
C SER A 20 -10.29 23.66 -1.25
N GLU A 21 -10.60 22.53 -1.89
CA GLU A 21 -10.86 21.29 -1.18
C GLU A 21 -9.58 20.72 -0.52
N TYR A 22 -8.44 20.85 -1.20
CA TYR A 22 -7.15 20.48 -0.62
C TYR A 22 -6.87 21.26 0.67
N PHE A 23 -6.97 22.58 0.64
CA PHE A 23 -6.73 23.41 1.81
C PHE A 23 -7.70 23.12 2.96
N LYS A 24 -8.98 22.93 2.64
CA LYS A 24 -9.99 22.55 3.64
C LYS A 24 -9.63 21.23 4.33
N ARG A 25 -9.29 20.21 3.56
CA ARG A 25 -8.90 18.90 4.11
C ARG A 25 -7.58 18.95 4.85
N TYR A 26 -6.62 19.71 4.35
CA TYR A 26 -5.36 19.93 5.05
C TYR A 26 -5.59 20.60 6.41
N GLN A 27 -6.39 21.65 6.47
CA GLN A 27 -6.74 22.33 7.72
C GLN A 27 -7.42 21.36 8.71
N GLN A 28 -8.38 20.58 8.24
CA GLN A 28 -9.03 19.55 9.06
C GLN A 28 -8.03 18.53 9.59
N SER A 29 -7.06 18.11 8.79
CA SER A 29 -6.05 17.13 9.22
C SER A 29 -5.14 17.65 10.34
N ILE A 30 -4.98 18.97 10.44
CA ILE A 30 -4.17 19.63 11.49
C ILE A 30 -5.02 19.94 12.74
N GLU A 31 -6.21 20.48 12.56
CA GLU A 31 -7.06 20.93 13.66
C GLU A 31 -7.87 19.79 14.29
N GLN A 32 -8.28 18.80 13.49
CA GLN A 32 -9.12 17.67 13.91
C GLN A 32 -8.52 16.34 13.41
N PRO A 33 -7.29 16.01 13.83
CA PRO A 33 -6.57 14.85 13.27
C PRO A 33 -7.28 13.51 13.54
N ASN A 34 -7.91 13.34 14.69
CA ASN A 34 -8.60 12.09 15.00
C ASN A 34 -9.81 11.87 14.08
N GLU A 35 -10.62 12.88 13.90
CA GLU A 35 -11.81 12.85 13.04
C GLU A 35 -11.40 12.65 11.59
N PHE A 36 -10.40 13.40 11.12
CA PHE A 36 -9.89 13.30 9.77
C PHE A 36 -9.37 11.89 9.46
N TRP A 37 -8.52 11.34 10.31
CA TRP A 37 -7.93 10.02 10.08
C TRP A 37 -8.92 8.87 10.33
N ALA A 38 -9.92 9.04 11.23
CA ALA A 38 -11.02 8.10 11.36
C ALA A 38 -11.82 8.00 10.05
N GLU A 39 -12.14 9.13 9.42
CA GLU A 39 -12.83 9.17 8.12
C GLU A 39 -11.99 8.50 7.01
N GLN A 40 -10.68 8.81 6.94
CA GLN A 40 -9.81 8.19 5.93
C GLN A 40 -9.70 6.67 6.13
N ALA A 41 -9.64 6.21 7.38
CA ALA A 41 -9.53 4.79 7.71
C ALA A 41 -10.78 3.97 7.33
N GLN A 42 -11.95 4.60 7.23
CA GLN A 42 -13.17 3.95 6.74
C GLN A 42 -13.10 3.50 5.27
N LYS A 43 -12.12 3.99 4.52
CA LYS A 43 -11.87 3.56 3.14
C LYS A 43 -11.18 2.19 3.05
N LEU A 44 -10.73 1.66 4.17
CA LEU A 44 -10.06 0.35 4.27
C LEU A 44 -11.02 -0.70 4.84
N ASP A 45 -10.81 -1.94 4.42
CA ASP A 45 -11.56 -3.08 4.95
C ASP A 45 -10.83 -3.63 6.18
N TRP A 46 -11.43 -3.46 7.34
CA TRP A 46 -10.90 -3.91 8.61
C TRP A 46 -11.41 -5.31 8.96
N ILE A 47 -10.50 -6.21 9.35
CA ILE A 47 -10.85 -7.51 9.96
C ILE A 47 -11.43 -7.27 11.36
N LYS A 48 -10.77 -6.41 12.12
CA LYS A 48 -11.24 -5.90 13.41
C LYS A 48 -11.18 -4.37 13.36
N PRO A 49 -12.32 -3.68 13.46
CA PRO A 49 -12.34 -2.23 13.51
C PRO A 49 -11.53 -1.68 14.70
N PHE A 50 -10.89 -0.54 14.48
CA PHE A 50 -10.20 0.19 15.55
C PHE A 50 -11.19 0.93 16.45
N SER A 51 -10.85 1.12 17.73
CA SER A 51 -11.56 2.01 18.64
C SER A 51 -10.81 3.32 18.91
N GLN A 52 -9.48 3.31 18.75
CA GLN A 52 -8.62 4.47 18.96
C GLN A 52 -7.82 4.79 17.69
N VAL A 53 -7.99 6.02 17.18
CA VAL A 53 -7.31 6.47 15.97
C VAL A 53 -5.82 6.69 16.22
N LYS A 54 -5.49 7.42 17.28
CA LYS A 54 -4.14 7.88 17.57
C LYS A 54 -3.86 7.85 19.07
N ASN A 55 -2.68 7.33 19.44
CA ASN A 55 -2.15 7.41 20.78
C ASN A 55 -0.66 7.74 20.69
N THR A 56 -0.33 9.03 20.79
CA THR A 56 1.04 9.51 20.59
C THR A 56 1.46 10.42 21.73
N SER A 57 2.71 10.27 22.15
CA SER A 57 3.38 11.14 23.09
C SER A 57 4.81 11.39 22.66
N PHE A 58 5.25 12.64 22.69
CA PHE A 58 6.63 13.04 22.48
C PHE A 58 7.37 13.37 23.77
N ASP A 59 6.76 13.05 24.94
CA ASP A 59 7.43 13.13 26.23
C ASP A 59 8.62 12.17 26.24
N PRO A 60 9.85 12.62 26.55
CA PRO A 60 11.04 11.76 26.59
C PRO A 60 10.92 10.54 27.52
N ASN A 61 10.11 10.63 28.58
CA ASN A 61 9.88 9.54 29.52
C ASN A 61 8.73 8.60 29.09
N HIS A 62 7.90 9.04 28.15
CA HIS A 62 6.71 8.31 27.69
C HIS A 62 6.55 8.43 26.17
N PHE A 63 7.65 8.28 25.42
CA PHE A 63 7.63 8.34 23.97
C PHE A 63 6.78 7.22 23.39
N LYS A 64 5.78 7.59 22.60
CA LYS A 64 4.82 6.65 22.04
C LYS A 64 4.26 7.17 20.70
N ILE A 65 4.25 6.33 19.69
CA ILE A 65 3.60 6.62 18.40
C ILE A 65 2.79 5.40 18.01
N GLU A 66 1.49 5.44 18.20
CA GLU A 66 0.56 4.37 17.83
C GLU A 66 -0.59 4.96 17.03
N TRP A 67 -0.90 4.30 15.92
CA TRP A 67 -2.05 4.60 15.06
C TRP A 67 -2.87 3.34 14.91
N PHE A 68 -4.20 3.46 15.15
CA PHE A 68 -5.14 2.34 15.00
C PHE A 68 -4.68 1.04 15.69
N ALA A 69 -4.06 1.17 16.87
CA ALA A 69 -3.30 0.10 17.53
C ALA A 69 -4.11 -1.16 17.86
N ASP A 70 -5.42 -1.01 18.06
CA ASP A 70 -6.36 -2.11 18.35
C ASP A 70 -7.11 -2.61 17.11
N GLY A 71 -6.89 -2.00 15.94
CA GLY A 71 -7.46 -2.42 14.67
C GLY A 71 -6.63 -3.50 14.00
N GLU A 72 -7.28 -4.37 13.21
CA GLU A 72 -6.62 -5.41 12.43
C GLU A 72 -7.08 -5.35 10.97
N LEU A 73 -6.13 -5.37 10.04
CA LEU A 73 -6.40 -5.46 8.61
C LEU A 73 -5.32 -6.29 7.93
N ASN A 74 -5.59 -6.72 6.70
CA ASN A 74 -4.59 -7.34 5.84
C ASN A 74 -4.38 -6.47 4.60
N VAL A 75 -3.14 -6.06 4.36
CA VAL A 75 -2.78 -5.20 3.23
C VAL A 75 -3.06 -5.88 1.90
N SER A 76 -2.72 -7.17 1.77
CA SER A 76 -2.96 -7.93 0.53
C SER A 76 -4.46 -8.05 0.22
N ALA A 77 -5.30 -8.28 1.23
CA ALA A 77 -6.76 -8.33 1.06
C ALA A 77 -7.30 -6.96 0.60
N ASN A 78 -6.83 -5.88 1.21
CA ASN A 78 -7.21 -4.52 0.81
C ASN A 78 -6.74 -4.14 -0.61
N CYS A 79 -5.56 -4.63 -1.02
CA CYS A 79 -5.03 -4.36 -2.36
C CYS A 79 -5.70 -5.22 -3.46
N LEU A 80 -6.15 -6.43 -3.14
CA LEU A 80 -6.58 -7.41 -4.15
C LEU A 80 -8.02 -7.88 -3.94
N ASP A 81 -8.30 -8.55 -2.82
CA ASP A 81 -9.54 -9.31 -2.62
C ASP A 81 -10.79 -8.43 -2.75
N ARG A 82 -10.77 -7.23 -2.18
CA ARG A 82 -11.88 -6.28 -2.24
C ARG A 82 -12.25 -5.85 -3.66
N HIS A 83 -11.33 -5.95 -4.61
CA HIS A 83 -11.54 -5.53 -5.99
C HIS A 83 -12.01 -6.66 -6.91
N LEU A 84 -11.94 -7.93 -6.47
CA LEU A 84 -12.23 -9.08 -7.32
C LEU A 84 -13.71 -9.17 -7.74
N LYS A 85 -14.62 -8.72 -6.87
CA LYS A 85 -16.06 -8.78 -7.16
C LYS A 85 -16.45 -7.85 -8.31
N GLU A 86 -15.90 -6.64 -8.32
CA GLU A 86 -16.32 -5.59 -9.27
C GLU A 86 -15.37 -5.46 -10.46
N HIS A 87 -14.08 -5.71 -10.25
CA HIS A 87 -13.04 -5.40 -11.22
C HIS A 87 -12.02 -6.54 -11.46
N PRO A 88 -12.44 -7.84 -11.57
CA PRO A 88 -11.50 -8.97 -11.66
C PRO A 88 -10.56 -8.88 -12.87
N HIS A 89 -11.05 -8.35 -13.98
CA HIS A 89 -10.31 -8.28 -15.26
C HIS A 89 -9.64 -6.90 -15.50
N LYS A 90 -9.79 -5.94 -14.58
CA LYS A 90 -9.10 -4.66 -14.68
C LYS A 90 -7.59 -4.87 -14.50
N PRO A 91 -6.73 -4.19 -15.30
CA PRO A 91 -5.29 -4.21 -15.07
C PRO A 91 -4.92 -3.77 -13.65
N ALA A 92 -4.19 -4.63 -12.94
CA ALA A 92 -3.62 -4.36 -11.61
C ALA A 92 -2.14 -4.01 -11.72
N ILE A 93 -1.42 -4.66 -12.65
CA ILE A 93 -0.02 -4.35 -12.96
C ILE A 93 0.10 -4.18 -14.47
N ILE A 94 0.75 -3.12 -14.89
CA ILE A 94 1.25 -2.92 -16.24
C ILE A 94 2.78 -2.85 -16.10
N TRP A 95 3.44 -3.89 -16.57
CA TRP A 95 4.90 -3.97 -16.52
C TRP A 95 5.49 -3.82 -17.91
N GLU A 96 6.53 -3.01 -18.01
CA GLU A 96 7.33 -2.83 -19.22
C GLU A 96 8.80 -3.09 -18.90
N GLY A 97 9.46 -3.88 -19.75
CA GLY A 97 10.88 -4.13 -19.67
C GLY A 97 11.70 -3.11 -20.48
N ASP A 98 13.02 -3.26 -20.48
CA ASP A 98 13.94 -2.37 -21.19
C ASP A 98 13.71 -2.37 -22.72
N HIS A 99 13.22 -3.46 -23.26
CA HIS A 99 12.87 -3.56 -24.69
C HIS A 99 11.35 -3.35 -24.86
N PRO A 100 10.88 -2.47 -25.77
CA PRO A 100 9.46 -2.14 -25.94
C PRO A 100 8.54 -3.32 -26.23
N SER A 101 9.07 -4.43 -26.82
CA SER A 101 8.30 -5.66 -27.06
C SER A 101 8.10 -6.51 -25.80
N ARG A 102 8.76 -6.18 -24.70
CA ARG A 102 8.64 -6.91 -23.44
C ARG A 102 7.72 -6.14 -22.50
N HIS A 103 6.46 -6.44 -22.57
CA HIS A 103 5.46 -5.90 -21.65
C HIS A 103 4.54 -7.01 -21.14
N LYS A 104 3.94 -6.81 -19.98
CA LYS A 104 2.99 -7.74 -19.38
C LYS A 104 1.90 -6.95 -18.67
N ILE A 105 0.66 -7.31 -18.93
CA ILE A 105 -0.51 -6.78 -18.21
C ILE A 105 -1.04 -7.92 -17.37
N ILE A 106 -1.21 -7.67 -16.06
CA ILE A 106 -1.73 -8.64 -15.09
C ILE A 106 -3.00 -8.04 -14.50
N SER A 107 -4.11 -8.74 -14.63
CA SER A 107 -5.39 -8.36 -14.03
C SER A 107 -5.39 -8.56 -12.51
N PHE A 108 -6.38 -7.97 -11.81
CA PHE A 108 -6.57 -8.23 -10.38
C PHE A 108 -6.76 -9.70 -10.06
N LYS A 109 -7.50 -10.43 -10.90
CA LYS A 109 -7.73 -11.87 -10.71
C LYS A 109 -6.44 -12.67 -10.85
N GLU A 110 -5.67 -12.43 -11.90
CA GLU A 110 -4.39 -13.11 -12.12
C GLU A 110 -3.39 -12.80 -11.02
N LEU A 111 -3.28 -11.51 -10.63
CA LEU A 111 -2.41 -11.11 -9.53
C LEU A 111 -2.79 -11.77 -8.21
N HIS A 112 -4.09 -11.82 -7.90
CA HIS A 112 -4.58 -12.52 -6.72
C HIS A 112 -4.21 -13.99 -6.72
N ASP A 113 -4.39 -14.69 -7.85
CA ASP A 113 -4.09 -16.12 -7.96
C ASP A 113 -2.58 -16.39 -7.80
N GLU A 114 -1.73 -15.56 -8.41
CA GLU A 114 -0.27 -15.66 -8.24
C GLU A 114 0.16 -15.40 -6.79
N VAL A 115 -0.39 -14.37 -6.16
CA VAL A 115 -0.13 -14.03 -4.75
C VAL A 115 -0.55 -15.19 -3.84
N CYS A 116 -1.72 -15.79 -4.06
CA CYS A 116 -2.18 -16.94 -3.29
C CYS A 116 -1.28 -18.16 -3.48
N ARG A 117 -0.85 -18.44 -4.72
CA ARG A 117 0.08 -19.54 -5.01
C ARG A 117 1.42 -19.35 -4.29
N PHE A 118 2.00 -18.18 -4.40
CA PHE A 118 3.28 -17.90 -3.75
C PHE A 118 3.17 -17.87 -2.22
N ALA A 119 2.08 -17.33 -1.67
CA ALA A 119 1.80 -17.41 -0.23
C ALA A 119 1.75 -18.86 0.28
N ASN A 120 1.15 -19.78 -0.50
CA ASN A 120 1.14 -21.20 -0.16
C ASN A 120 2.53 -21.85 -0.25
N VAL A 121 3.37 -21.43 -1.21
CA VAL A 121 4.78 -21.85 -1.29
C VAL A 121 5.53 -21.42 -0.04
N LEU A 122 5.41 -20.15 0.38
CA LEU A 122 6.04 -19.64 1.60
C LEU A 122 5.61 -20.45 2.83
N LYS A 123 4.30 -20.70 2.98
CA LYS A 123 3.78 -21.54 4.08
C LYS A 123 4.34 -22.97 4.04
N LYS A 124 4.48 -23.57 2.86
CA LYS A 124 5.08 -24.90 2.70
C LYS A 124 6.55 -24.94 3.14
N HIS A 125 7.26 -23.84 3.01
CA HIS A 125 8.63 -23.66 3.51
C HIS A 125 8.70 -23.23 4.99
N GLY A 126 7.59 -23.26 5.71
CA GLY A 126 7.53 -22.99 7.14
C GLY A 126 7.42 -21.51 7.50
N ILE A 127 7.25 -20.63 6.51
CA ILE A 127 7.07 -19.18 6.77
C ILE A 127 5.69 -18.91 7.33
N SER A 128 5.64 -18.15 8.42
CA SER A 128 4.45 -17.80 9.19
C SER A 128 4.40 -16.31 9.53
N LYS A 129 3.34 -15.89 10.21
CA LYS A 129 3.18 -14.50 10.69
C LYS A 129 4.37 -14.10 11.56
N GLY A 130 4.99 -12.96 11.23
CA GLY A 130 6.14 -12.39 11.96
C GLY A 130 7.51 -12.86 11.47
N ASP A 131 7.59 -13.87 10.59
CA ASP A 131 8.86 -14.25 9.96
C ASP A 131 9.31 -13.18 8.97
N ARG A 132 10.63 -13.12 8.73
CA ARG A 132 11.26 -12.14 7.83
C ARG A 132 11.67 -12.82 6.53
N VAL A 133 11.20 -12.28 5.41
CA VAL A 133 11.53 -12.75 4.05
C VAL A 133 12.30 -11.65 3.35
N VAL A 134 13.53 -11.93 2.95
CA VAL A 134 14.35 -10.98 2.17
C VAL A 134 14.02 -11.17 0.69
N LEU A 135 13.71 -10.06 0.00
CA LEU A 135 13.42 -10.02 -1.42
C LEU A 135 14.52 -9.24 -2.15
N TYR A 136 15.44 -9.97 -2.79
CA TYR A 136 16.47 -9.38 -3.64
C TYR A 136 16.13 -9.69 -5.10
N MET A 137 15.38 -8.78 -5.71
CA MET A 137 14.79 -8.97 -7.04
C MET A 137 14.90 -7.68 -7.87
N PRO A 138 15.02 -7.78 -9.19
CA PRO A 138 14.90 -6.62 -10.07
C PRO A 138 13.46 -6.10 -10.12
N MET A 139 13.23 -5.01 -10.87
CA MET A 139 11.90 -4.39 -11.03
C MET A 139 11.01 -5.22 -11.99
N ILE A 140 10.52 -6.34 -11.50
CA ILE A 140 9.64 -7.26 -12.20
C ILE A 140 8.32 -7.45 -11.43
N ALA A 141 7.28 -7.92 -12.11
CA ALA A 141 5.97 -8.13 -11.50
C ALA A 141 6.02 -9.10 -10.31
N GLU A 142 6.92 -10.08 -10.37
CA GLU A 142 7.15 -11.08 -9.34
C GLU A 142 7.62 -10.48 -7.99
N ALA A 143 8.28 -9.31 -8.02
CA ALA A 143 8.64 -8.59 -6.80
C ALA A 143 7.38 -8.09 -6.07
N ALA A 144 6.42 -7.51 -6.79
CA ALA A 144 5.14 -7.09 -6.22
C ALA A 144 4.31 -8.28 -5.70
N ILE A 145 4.28 -9.39 -6.47
CA ILE A 145 3.61 -10.64 -6.07
C ILE A 145 4.20 -11.15 -4.75
N SER A 146 5.53 -11.14 -4.63
CA SER A 146 6.24 -11.63 -3.43
C SER A 146 5.95 -10.77 -2.20
N MET A 147 5.93 -9.43 -2.34
CA MET A 147 5.57 -8.52 -1.26
C MET A 147 4.13 -8.75 -0.77
N LEU A 148 3.19 -8.87 -1.71
CA LEU A 148 1.78 -9.09 -1.39
C LEU A 148 1.55 -10.48 -0.79
N ALA A 149 2.30 -11.51 -1.21
CA ALA A 149 2.23 -12.85 -0.64
C ALA A 149 2.72 -12.88 0.82
N CYS A 150 3.84 -12.20 1.12
CA CYS A 150 4.31 -12.02 2.49
C CYS A 150 3.26 -11.30 3.35
N ALA A 151 2.72 -10.17 2.88
CA ALA A 151 1.69 -9.44 3.58
C ALA A 151 0.42 -10.28 3.81
N ARG A 152 0.06 -11.16 2.85
CA ARG A 152 -1.11 -12.03 2.95
C ARG A 152 -1.04 -12.99 4.11
N ILE A 153 0.13 -13.55 4.39
CA ILE A 153 0.36 -14.49 5.50
C ILE A 153 0.86 -13.80 6.78
N GLY A 154 0.99 -12.47 6.76
CA GLY A 154 1.49 -11.70 7.90
C GLY A 154 3.00 -11.80 8.13
N ALA A 155 3.77 -12.28 7.14
CA ALA A 155 5.23 -12.24 7.17
C ALA A 155 5.74 -10.83 6.85
N VAL A 156 6.88 -10.47 7.43
CA VAL A 156 7.58 -9.22 7.17
C VAL A 156 8.44 -9.39 5.93
N HIS A 157 8.27 -8.57 4.92
CA HIS A 157 9.19 -8.54 3.79
C HIS A 157 10.23 -7.43 3.92
N CYS A 158 11.47 -7.74 3.57
CA CYS A 158 12.57 -6.80 3.47
C CYS A 158 13.06 -6.75 2.02
N VAL A 159 12.80 -5.62 1.35
CA VAL A 159 13.18 -5.47 -0.06
C VAL A 159 14.59 -4.89 -0.13
N VAL A 160 15.49 -5.61 -0.80
CA VAL A 160 16.85 -5.16 -1.10
C VAL A 160 16.86 -4.61 -2.53
N PHE A 161 17.39 -3.42 -2.69
CA PHE A 161 17.50 -2.79 -4.00
C PHE A 161 18.43 -3.61 -4.91
N GLY A 162 17.93 -3.98 -6.09
CA GLY A 162 18.64 -4.87 -7.02
C GLY A 162 19.94 -4.33 -7.61
N GLY A 163 20.24 -3.03 -7.39
CA GLY A 163 21.51 -2.39 -7.77
C GLY A 163 22.60 -2.41 -6.70
N PHE A 164 22.31 -2.97 -5.52
CA PHE A 164 23.35 -3.10 -4.49
C PHE A 164 24.32 -4.23 -4.85
N SER A 165 25.61 -3.95 -4.63
CA SER A 165 26.71 -4.93 -4.66
C SER A 165 26.77 -5.70 -3.34
N PRO A 166 27.32 -6.93 -3.33
CA PRO A 166 27.59 -7.65 -2.09
C PRO A 166 28.75 -7.06 -1.26
N ASP A 167 29.47 -6.05 -1.77
CA ASP A 167 30.60 -5.38 -1.08
C ASP A 167 30.14 -4.22 -0.18
#